data_bcbd11a3265d7758f0e5839fafadde32
#
_entry.id   bcbd11a3265d7758f0e5839fafadde32
#
_cell.length_a   1.000
_cell.length_b   1.000
_cell.length_c   1.000
_cell.angle_alpha   90.00
_cell.angle_beta   90.00
_cell.angle_gamma   90.00
#
_symmetry.space_group_name_H-M   'P 1'
#
loop_
_entity.id
_entity.type
_entity.pdbx_description
1 polymer ?
#
loop_
_entity_poly.entity_id
_entity_poly.type
_entity_poly.pdbx_seq_one_letter_code
_entity_poly.pdbx_strand_id
1 'polypeptide(L)'
;LETLLIALWGTILAVGVSVPIAYLAARNITPMPWITYPLGRGLIVLSRSTHEIIFALIYVSALGLGPLPGILALATRSLGFLAKTTAEAIENADPGPIEAIEATGANRLMVFCFGVIPQIFPIFVGNVIFQMDINIRRASILGLVGGGGIGLMFAEVMQNLYYGRAGMIVVGITAMVVVGEFISNRARQRLI
;
A
#
# COMPACT_ATOMS: atom_id res chain seq x y z
N LEU A 1 -12.77 12.40 -8.73
CA LEU A 1 -13.24 11.04 -8.43
C LEU A 1 -12.24 9.99 -8.90
N GLU A 2 -11.82 10.03 -10.17
CA GLU A 2 -10.89 9.06 -10.76
C GLU A 2 -9.61 8.88 -9.94
N THR A 3 -8.97 9.98 -9.52
CA THR A 3 -7.75 9.96 -8.68
C THR A 3 -7.96 9.20 -7.36
N LEU A 4 -9.10 9.40 -6.71
CA LEU A 4 -9.45 8.70 -5.48
C LEU A 4 -9.69 7.20 -5.74
N LEU A 5 -10.32 6.86 -6.86
CA LEU A 5 -10.51 5.47 -7.26
C LEU A 5 -9.18 4.77 -7.58
N ILE A 6 -8.24 5.46 -8.24
CA ILE A 6 -6.90 4.96 -8.49
C ILE A 6 -6.18 4.66 -7.16
N ALA A 7 -6.21 5.58 -6.20
CA ALA A 7 -5.63 5.39 -4.89
C ALA A 7 -6.29 4.24 -4.11
N LEU A 8 -7.62 4.16 -4.15
CA LEU A 8 -8.40 3.12 -3.48
C LEU A 8 -8.08 1.73 -4.04
N TRP A 9 -8.22 1.54 -5.35
CA TRP A 9 -7.96 0.25 -5.99
C TRP A 9 -6.49 -0.16 -5.89
N GLY A 10 -5.55 0.81 -6.01
CA GLY A 10 -4.14 0.56 -5.79
C GLY A 10 -3.85 0.05 -4.38
N THR A 11 -4.53 0.62 -3.37
CA THR A 11 -4.40 0.18 -1.98
C THR A 11 -5.03 -1.20 -1.76
N ILE A 12 -6.25 -1.44 -2.28
CA ILE A 12 -6.94 -2.74 -2.15
C ILE A 12 -6.10 -3.87 -2.75
N LEU A 13 -5.58 -3.69 -3.96
CA LEU A 13 -4.72 -4.67 -4.60
C LEU A 13 -3.44 -4.91 -3.80
N ALA A 14 -2.82 -3.84 -3.29
CA ALA A 14 -1.63 -3.95 -2.43
C ALA A 14 -1.93 -4.75 -1.16
N VAL A 15 -3.06 -4.51 -0.49
CA VAL A 15 -3.50 -5.24 0.71
C VAL A 15 -3.66 -6.72 0.40
N GLY A 16 -4.39 -7.08 -0.66
CA GLY A 16 -4.63 -8.47 -1.02
C GLY A 16 -3.35 -9.27 -1.26
N VAL A 17 -2.36 -8.65 -1.93
CA VAL A 17 -1.09 -9.33 -2.27
C VAL A 17 -0.06 -9.21 -1.13
N SER A 18 -0.12 -8.17 -0.29
CA SER A 18 0.84 -7.99 0.81
C SER A 18 0.73 -9.04 1.91
N VAL A 19 -0.48 -9.52 2.20
CA VAL A 19 -0.72 -10.51 3.28
C VAL A 19 0.03 -11.82 3.02
N PRO A 20 -0.12 -12.51 1.87
CA PRO A 20 0.64 -13.72 1.59
C PRO A 20 2.16 -13.47 1.55
N ILE A 21 2.60 -12.33 1.02
CA ILE A 21 4.03 -12.01 0.99
C ILE A 21 4.57 -11.74 2.40
N ALA A 22 3.81 -11.06 3.27
CA ALA A 22 4.18 -10.87 4.66
C ALA A 22 4.33 -12.19 5.42
N TYR A 23 3.40 -13.14 5.19
CA TYR A 23 3.48 -14.49 5.76
C TYR A 23 4.76 -15.23 5.32
N LEU A 24 5.14 -15.13 4.05
CA LEU A 24 6.39 -15.72 3.54
C LEU A 24 7.64 -15.01 4.06
N ALA A 25 7.55 -13.70 4.32
CA ALA A 25 8.66 -12.85 4.72
C ALA A 25 8.86 -12.77 6.25
N ALA A 26 7.96 -13.33 7.06
CA ALA A 26 8.08 -13.38 8.52
C ALA A 26 8.86 -14.64 8.93
N ARG A 27 10.02 -14.45 9.60
CA ARG A 27 10.97 -15.52 9.91
C ARG A 27 10.42 -16.59 10.86
N ASN A 28 9.57 -16.18 11.79
CA ASN A 28 9.04 -17.07 12.84
C ASN A 28 7.91 -17.99 12.38
N ILE A 29 7.21 -17.69 11.27
CA ILE A 29 6.05 -18.47 10.80
C ILE A 29 6.21 -19.04 9.40
N THR A 30 7.26 -18.64 8.67
CA THR A 30 7.46 -19.10 7.28
C THR A 30 7.62 -20.64 7.21
N PRO A 31 6.98 -21.33 6.26
CA PRO A 31 6.99 -22.79 6.20
C PRO A 31 8.37 -23.39 5.85
N MET A 32 9.16 -22.71 5.01
CA MET A 32 10.51 -23.11 4.58
C MET A 32 11.48 -21.93 4.68
N PRO A 33 12.11 -21.69 5.85
CA PRO A 33 12.90 -20.47 6.07
C PRO A 33 14.05 -20.28 5.07
N TRP A 34 14.60 -21.33 4.52
CA TRP A 34 15.69 -21.27 3.55
C TRP A 34 15.30 -20.80 2.14
N ILE A 35 14.04 -20.95 1.74
CA ILE A 35 13.56 -20.61 0.40
C ILE A 35 12.53 -19.51 0.47
N THR A 36 11.48 -19.68 1.26
CA THR A 36 10.33 -18.76 1.28
C THR A 36 10.67 -17.42 1.93
N TYR A 37 11.50 -17.42 2.98
CA TYR A 37 11.94 -16.18 3.62
C TYR A 37 12.75 -15.27 2.68
N PRO A 38 13.85 -15.73 2.03
CA PRO A 38 14.59 -14.87 1.10
C PRO A 38 13.75 -14.45 -0.11
N LEU A 39 12.83 -15.29 -0.60
CA LEU A 39 11.91 -14.91 -1.68
C LEU A 39 10.94 -13.80 -1.24
N GLY A 40 10.29 -13.94 -0.08
CA GLY A 40 9.41 -12.91 0.47
C GLY A 40 10.12 -11.59 0.70
N ARG A 41 11.31 -11.63 1.34
CA ARG A 41 12.14 -10.43 1.56
C ARG A 41 12.65 -9.84 0.25
N GLY A 42 13.02 -10.65 -0.73
CA GLY A 42 13.43 -10.21 -2.07
C GLY A 42 12.32 -9.46 -2.79
N LEU A 43 11.11 -9.98 -2.79
CA LEU A 43 9.93 -9.30 -3.38
C LEU A 43 9.65 -7.95 -2.69
N ILE A 44 9.75 -7.89 -1.36
CA ILE A 44 9.61 -6.65 -0.59
C ILE A 44 10.68 -5.64 -1.00
N VAL A 45 11.94 -6.06 -1.08
CA VAL A 45 13.06 -5.17 -1.48
C VAL A 45 12.87 -4.68 -2.90
N LEU A 46 12.57 -5.55 -3.87
CA LEU A 46 12.31 -5.16 -5.26
C LEU A 46 11.19 -4.13 -5.39
N SER A 47 10.05 -4.36 -4.72
CA SER A 47 8.92 -3.42 -4.71
C SER A 47 9.30 -2.06 -4.13
N ARG A 48 10.21 -2.01 -3.15
CA ARG A 48 10.60 -0.78 -2.44
C ARG A 48 11.82 -0.08 -3.01
N SER A 49 12.67 -0.77 -3.74
CA SER A 49 13.89 -0.21 -4.32
C SER A 49 13.61 0.76 -5.47
N THR A 50 12.46 0.62 -6.12
CA THR A 50 12.08 1.40 -7.28
C THR A 50 10.98 2.40 -6.92
N HIS A 51 11.11 3.64 -7.44
CA HIS A 51 10.10 4.68 -7.22
C HIS A 51 8.85 4.39 -8.05
N GLU A 52 7.66 4.74 -7.52
CA GLU A 52 6.38 4.47 -8.18
C GLU A 52 6.23 5.07 -9.58
N ILE A 53 6.91 6.16 -9.88
CA ILE A 53 6.92 6.79 -11.21
C ILE A 53 7.54 5.84 -12.25
N ILE A 54 8.59 5.11 -11.89
CA ILE A 54 9.24 4.14 -12.80
C ILE A 54 8.29 2.99 -13.10
N PHE A 55 7.59 2.47 -12.08
CA PHE A 55 6.55 1.47 -12.30
C PHE A 55 5.43 2.01 -13.19
N ALA A 56 5.00 3.26 -12.97
CA ALA A 56 3.99 3.89 -13.81
C ALA A 56 4.43 3.98 -15.28
N LEU A 57 5.66 4.40 -15.55
CA LEU A 57 6.20 4.46 -16.92
C LEU A 57 6.27 3.09 -17.59
N ILE A 58 6.66 2.04 -16.85
CA ILE A 58 6.68 0.66 -17.36
C ILE A 58 5.24 0.21 -17.69
N TYR A 59 4.28 0.42 -16.79
CA TYR A 59 2.91 0.01 -17.03
C TYR A 59 2.22 0.85 -18.11
N VAL A 60 2.49 2.16 -18.19
CA VAL A 60 1.97 3.02 -19.25
C VAL A 60 2.52 2.60 -20.63
N SER A 61 3.80 2.25 -20.72
CA SER A 61 4.38 1.77 -22.00
C SER A 61 3.82 0.42 -22.44
N ALA A 62 3.39 -0.43 -21.49
CA ALA A 62 2.84 -1.75 -21.80
C ALA A 62 1.32 -1.74 -22.03
N LEU A 63 0.56 -0.92 -21.30
CA LEU A 63 -0.90 -0.93 -21.26
C LEU A 63 -1.55 0.32 -21.89
N GLY A 64 -0.75 1.34 -22.20
CA GLY A 64 -1.23 2.64 -22.66
C GLY A 64 -1.54 3.61 -21.53
N LEU A 65 -1.96 4.83 -21.88
CA LEU A 65 -2.38 5.87 -20.94
C LEU A 65 -3.71 5.51 -20.28
N GLY A 66 -3.85 5.78 -18.98
CA GLY A 66 -5.13 5.58 -18.31
C GLY A 66 -5.00 5.22 -16.81
N PRO A 67 -6.12 5.00 -16.11
CA PRO A 67 -6.12 4.74 -14.68
C PRO A 67 -5.51 3.39 -14.28
N LEU A 68 -5.56 2.38 -15.15
CA LEU A 68 -5.06 1.03 -14.85
C LEU A 68 -3.56 1.00 -14.58
N PRO A 69 -2.66 1.61 -15.41
CA PRO A 69 -1.25 1.76 -15.10
C PRO A 69 -0.99 2.44 -13.75
N GLY A 70 -1.75 3.50 -13.44
CA GLY A 70 -1.65 4.20 -12.15
C GLY A 70 -1.99 3.30 -10.96
N ILE A 71 -3.08 2.53 -11.06
CA ILE A 71 -3.49 1.55 -10.05
C ILE A 71 -2.39 0.51 -9.81
N LEU A 72 -1.84 -0.08 -10.89
CA LEU A 72 -0.80 -1.10 -10.79
C LEU A 72 0.51 -0.55 -10.22
N ALA A 73 0.90 0.67 -10.59
CA ALA A 73 2.09 1.31 -10.07
C ALA A 73 1.99 1.56 -8.55
N LEU A 74 0.85 2.10 -8.09
CA LEU A 74 0.57 2.28 -6.67
C LEU A 74 0.51 0.94 -5.93
N ALA A 75 -0.17 -0.04 -6.49
CA ALA A 75 -0.28 -1.37 -5.89
C ALA A 75 1.10 -2.00 -5.71
N THR A 76 1.94 -2.02 -6.75
CA THR A 76 3.28 -2.60 -6.70
C THR A 76 4.15 -1.93 -5.64
N ARG A 77 4.13 -0.61 -5.54
CA ARG A 77 4.92 0.13 -4.55
C ARG A 77 4.40 -0.03 -3.13
N SER A 78 3.07 0.01 -2.96
CA SER A 78 2.39 -0.10 -1.66
C SER A 78 2.51 -1.49 -1.05
N LEU A 79 2.50 -2.53 -1.90
CA LEU A 79 2.70 -3.92 -1.52
C LEU A 79 3.99 -4.11 -0.69
N GLY A 80 5.11 -3.56 -1.14
CA GLY A 80 6.38 -3.70 -0.43
C GLY A 80 6.38 -3.03 0.95
N PHE A 81 5.67 -1.92 1.12
CA PHE A 81 5.51 -1.27 2.43
C PHE A 81 4.64 -2.11 3.36
N LEU A 82 3.43 -2.46 2.91
CA LEU A 82 2.48 -3.22 3.72
C LEU A 82 3.03 -4.61 4.08
N ALA A 83 3.61 -5.33 3.12
CA ALA A 83 4.20 -6.64 3.39
C ALA A 83 5.36 -6.57 4.39
N LYS A 84 6.22 -5.54 4.29
CA LYS A 84 7.32 -5.36 5.24
C LYS A 84 6.81 -5.09 6.65
N THR A 85 5.97 -4.07 6.82
CA THR A 85 5.47 -3.67 8.13
C THR A 85 4.64 -4.76 8.79
N THR A 86 3.88 -5.52 8.00
CA THR A 86 3.11 -6.66 8.50
C THR A 86 4.03 -7.82 8.91
N ALA A 87 5.06 -8.15 8.12
CA ALA A 87 6.04 -9.18 8.49
C ALA A 87 6.78 -8.81 9.78
N GLU A 88 7.19 -7.55 9.93
CA GLU A 88 7.83 -7.05 11.15
C GLU A 88 6.87 -7.08 12.35
N ALA A 89 5.60 -6.77 12.16
CA ALA A 89 4.59 -6.90 13.21
C ALA A 89 4.39 -8.36 13.66
N ILE A 90 4.39 -9.30 12.72
CA ILE A 90 4.33 -10.74 13.01
C ILE A 90 5.58 -11.20 13.79
N GLU A 91 6.78 -10.74 13.38
CA GLU A 91 8.03 -11.11 14.04
C GLU A 91 8.14 -10.55 15.47
N ASN A 92 7.50 -9.42 15.76
CA ASN A 92 7.51 -8.74 17.04
C ASN A 92 6.23 -8.99 17.89
N ALA A 93 5.39 -9.95 17.50
CA ALA A 93 4.21 -10.30 18.30
C ALA A 93 4.62 -10.84 19.68
N ASP A 94 3.85 -10.49 20.71
CA ASP A 94 4.10 -10.95 22.09
C ASP A 94 4.01 -12.49 22.16
N PRO A 95 5.05 -13.18 22.64
CA PRO A 95 5.06 -14.62 22.76
C PRO A 95 4.06 -15.16 23.81
N GLY A 96 3.69 -14.39 24.83
CA GLY A 96 2.81 -14.84 25.90
C GLY A 96 1.47 -15.42 25.43
N PRO A 97 0.66 -14.69 24.66
CA PRO A 97 -0.58 -15.21 24.08
C PRO A 97 -0.36 -16.38 23.10
N ILE A 98 0.76 -16.39 22.40
CA ILE A 98 1.12 -17.46 21.45
C ILE A 98 1.38 -18.76 22.23
N GLU A 99 2.24 -18.72 23.24
CA GLU A 99 2.57 -19.86 24.11
C GLU A 99 1.35 -20.38 24.87
N ALA A 100 0.46 -19.48 25.33
CA ALA A 100 -0.77 -19.88 26.00
C ALA A 100 -1.70 -20.71 25.11
N ILE A 101 -1.80 -20.36 23.82
CA ILE A 101 -2.59 -21.12 22.84
C ILE A 101 -1.87 -22.42 22.46
N GLU A 102 -0.56 -22.41 22.30
CA GLU A 102 0.21 -23.63 22.04
C GLU A 102 0.06 -24.66 23.19
N ALA A 103 0.05 -24.21 24.43
CA ALA A 103 -0.15 -25.05 25.61
C ALA A 103 -1.52 -25.77 25.64
N THR A 104 -2.52 -25.30 24.89
CA THR A 104 -3.81 -26.01 24.74
C THR A 104 -3.75 -27.17 23.74
N GLY A 105 -2.61 -27.40 23.06
CA GLY A 105 -2.46 -28.38 22.01
C GLY A 105 -2.97 -27.92 20.64
N ALA A 106 -3.15 -26.61 20.44
CA ALA A 106 -3.61 -26.02 19.20
C ALA A 106 -2.59 -26.27 18.07
N ASN A 107 -3.08 -26.48 16.85
CA ASN A 107 -2.23 -26.58 15.68
C ASN A 107 -1.66 -25.23 15.26
N ARG A 108 -0.61 -25.21 14.42
CA ARG A 108 0.06 -23.97 13.96
C ARG A 108 -0.88 -22.92 13.35
N LEU A 109 -1.92 -23.38 12.63
CA LEU A 109 -2.90 -22.47 12.03
C LEU A 109 -3.77 -21.81 13.10
N MET A 110 -4.21 -22.55 14.12
CA MET A 110 -4.97 -22.00 15.24
C MET A 110 -4.12 -21.00 16.04
N VAL A 111 -2.86 -21.34 16.33
CA VAL A 111 -1.90 -20.44 16.99
C VAL A 111 -1.76 -19.14 16.21
N PHE A 112 -1.59 -19.21 14.89
CA PHE A 112 -1.51 -18.03 14.05
C PHE A 112 -2.80 -17.20 14.06
N CYS A 113 -3.96 -17.85 13.88
CA CYS A 113 -5.25 -17.15 13.82
C CYS A 113 -5.66 -16.51 15.15
N PHE A 114 -5.39 -17.16 16.27
CA PHE A 114 -5.86 -16.70 17.59
C PHE A 114 -4.77 -16.05 18.44
N GLY A 115 -3.49 -16.40 18.20
CA GLY A 115 -2.35 -15.83 18.92
C GLY A 115 -1.72 -14.62 18.23
N VAL A 116 -1.52 -14.69 16.91
CA VAL A 116 -0.78 -13.67 16.16
C VAL A 116 -1.71 -12.64 15.53
N ILE A 117 -2.71 -13.06 14.74
CA ILE A 117 -3.59 -12.14 13.99
C ILE A 117 -4.23 -11.07 14.88
N PRO A 118 -4.81 -11.36 16.06
CA PRO A 118 -5.44 -10.33 16.87
C PRO A 118 -4.47 -9.22 17.33
N GLN A 119 -3.21 -9.57 17.54
CA GLN A 119 -2.18 -8.61 17.96
C GLN A 119 -1.76 -7.69 16.80
N ILE A 120 -1.61 -8.23 15.59
CA ILE A 120 -1.11 -7.48 14.43
C ILE A 120 -2.22 -6.73 13.69
N PHE A 121 -3.49 -7.13 13.85
CA PHE A 121 -4.61 -6.58 13.09
C PHE A 121 -4.78 -5.06 13.25
N PRO A 122 -4.72 -4.47 14.45
CA PRO A 122 -4.81 -3.01 14.64
C PRO A 122 -3.66 -2.28 13.93
N ILE A 123 -2.43 -2.82 14.02
CA ILE A 123 -1.24 -2.27 13.38
C ILE A 123 -1.39 -2.33 11.85
N PHE A 124 -1.87 -3.47 11.34
CA PHE A 124 -2.10 -3.68 9.91
C PHE A 124 -3.12 -2.68 9.36
N VAL A 125 -4.27 -2.54 10.01
CA VAL A 125 -5.31 -1.59 9.60
C VAL A 125 -4.80 -0.15 9.67
N GLY A 126 -4.06 0.22 10.71
CA GLY A 126 -3.41 1.53 10.81
C GLY A 126 -2.46 1.81 9.63
N ASN A 127 -1.66 0.81 9.22
CA ASN A 127 -0.76 0.90 8.07
C ASN A 127 -1.51 0.98 6.73
N VAL A 128 -2.64 0.29 6.59
CA VAL A 128 -3.49 0.38 5.38
C VAL A 128 -4.08 1.78 5.23
N ILE A 129 -4.61 2.37 6.31
CA ILE A 129 -5.13 3.73 6.32
C ILE A 129 -4.03 4.74 5.97
N PHE A 130 -2.84 4.58 6.54
CA PHE A 130 -1.67 5.40 6.24
C PHE A 130 -1.26 5.28 4.76
N GLN A 131 -1.26 4.06 4.24
CA GLN A 131 -0.89 3.83 2.84
C GLN A 131 -1.93 4.40 1.87
N MET A 132 -3.20 4.34 2.22
CA MET A 132 -4.28 4.97 1.43
C MET A 132 -4.10 6.49 1.34
N ASP A 133 -3.79 7.15 2.46
CA ASP A 133 -3.51 8.59 2.49
C ASP A 133 -2.32 8.97 1.59
N ILE A 134 -1.22 8.21 1.68
CA ILE A 134 -0.07 8.39 0.81
C ILE A 134 -0.43 8.18 -0.67
N ASN A 135 -1.23 7.16 -0.97
CA ASN A 135 -1.63 6.83 -2.33
C ASN A 135 -2.52 7.90 -2.96
N ILE A 136 -3.34 8.62 -2.20
CA ILE A 136 -4.11 9.78 -2.69
C ILE A 136 -3.15 10.86 -3.23
N ARG A 137 -2.09 11.17 -2.49
CA ARG A 137 -1.07 12.15 -2.93
C ARG A 137 -0.31 11.67 -4.16
N ARG A 138 0.11 10.42 -4.17
CA ARG A 138 0.86 9.80 -5.27
C ARG A 138 0.04 9.66 -6.55
N ALA A 139 -1.25 9.31 -6.44
CA ALA A 139 -2.14 9.21 -7.58
C ALA A 139 -2.23 10.53 -8.36
N SER A 140 -2.16 11.68 -7.66
CA SER A 140 -2.15 13.00 -8.30
C SER A 140 -0.87 13.23 -9.13
N ILE A 141 0.27 12.71 -8.67
CA ILE A 141 1.56 12.85 -9.37
C ILE A 141 1.67 11.85 -10.53
N LEU A 142 1.19 10.61 -10.34
CA LEU A 142 1.25 9.56 -11.36
C LEU A 142 0.48 9.94 -12.63
N GLY A 143 -0.54 10.77 -12.52
CA GLY A 143 -1.24 11.31 -13.67
C GLY A 143 -0.35 12.11 -14.63
N LEU A 144 0.72 12.77 -14.15
CA LEU A 144 1.69 13.49 -14.99
C LEU A 144 2.43 12.57 -15.97
N VAL A 145 2.61 11.31 -15.63
CA VAL A 145 3.27 10.30 -16.45
C VAL A 145 2.28 9.35 -17.14
N GLY A 146 1.00 9.75 -17.22
CA GLY A 146 -0.02 9.00 -17.93
C GLY A 146 -0.82 8.00 -17.10
N GLY A 147 -0.66 8.02 -15.77
CA GLY A 147 -1.39 7.14 -14.83
C GLY A 147 -2.83 7.56 -14.51
N GLY A 148 -3.45 8.43 -15.33
CA GLY A 148 -4.83 8.88 -15.19
C GLY A 148 -5.07 9.94 -14.11
N GLY A 149 -6.34 10.28 -13.87
CA GLY A 149 -6.77 11.15 -12.80
C GLY A 149 -6.46 12.65 -13.03
N ILE A 150 -6.51 13.42 -11.94
CA ILE A 150 -6.34 14.89 -11.97
C ILE A 150 -4.94 15.31 -12.46
N GLY A 151 -3.92 14.46 -12.29
CA GLY A 151 -2.56 14.74 -12.76
C GLY A 151 -2.45 14.73 -14.28
N LEU A 152 -3.23 13.89 -14.99
CA LEU A 152 -3.27 13.89 -16.45
C LEU A 152 -3.87 15.21 -16.96
N MET A 153 -4.97 15.68 -16.35
CA MET A 153 -5.56 16.98 -16.69
C MET A 153 -4.58 18.12 -16.44
N PHE A 154 -3.78 18.03 -15.36
CA PHE A 154 -2.74 19.04 -15.09
C PHE A 154 -1.66 19.03 -16.17
N ALA A 155 -1.21 17.85 -16.61
CA ALA A 155 -0.22 17.73 -17.68
C ALA A 155 -0.71 18.35 -19.01
N GLU A 156 -1.96 18.06 -19.40
CA GLU A 156 -2.58 18.64 -20.60
C GLU A 156 -2.69 20.16 -20.55
N VAL A 157 -3.12 20.70 -19.42
CA VAL A 157 -3.27 22.15 -19.23
C VAL A 157 -1.91 22.86 -19.24
N MET A 158 -0.88 22.23 -18.67
CA MET A 158 0.51 22.75 -18.70
C MET A 158 1.11 22.71 -20.09
N GLN A 159 0.90 21.67 -20.87
CA GLN A 159 1.35 21.59 -22.28
C GLN A 159 0.74 22.70 -23.13
N ASN A 160 -0.51 23.09 -22.85
CA ASN A 160 -1.21 24.16 -23.54
C ASN A 160 -0.93 25.58 -22.94
N LEU A 161 -0.04 25.68 -21.95
CA LEU A 161 0.36 26.95 -21.31
C LEU A 161 -0.79 27.71 -20.61
N TYR A 162 -1.87 27.01 -20.22
CA TYR A 162 -3.02 27.61 -19.53
C TYR A 162 -2.76 27.71 -18.01
N TYR A 163 -1.82 28.56 -17.61
CA TYR A 163 -1.36 28.70 -16.21
C TYR A 163 -2.47 28.99 -15.19
N GLY A 164 -3.50 29.75 -15.57
CA GLY A 164 -4.63 30.03 -14.67
C GLY A 164 -5.44 28.77 -14.32
N ARG A 165 -5.67 27.89 -15.31
CA ARG A 165 -6.32 26.59 -15.10
C ARG A 165 -5.42 25.63 -14.32
N ALA A 166 -4.13 25.63 -14.60
CA ALA A 166 -3.15 24.84 -13.87
C ALA A 166 -3.15 25.19 -12.38
N GLY A 167 -3.18 26.48 -12.04
CA GLY A 167 -3.29 26.95 -10.66
C GLY A 167 -4.55 26.43 -9.95
N MET A 168 -5.72 26.44 -10.62
CA MET A 168 -6.95 25.89 -10.05
C MET A 168 -6.84 24.38 -9.79
N ILE A 169 -6.19 23.63 -10.68
CA ILE A 169 -5.97 22.18 -10.49
C ILE A 169 -5.07 21.93 -9.28
N VAL A 170 -4.02 22.71 -9.09
CA VAL A 170 -3.13 22.60 -7.91
C VAL A 170 -3.92 22.86 -6.60
N VAL A 171 -4.78 23.90 -6.58
CA VAL A 171 -5.66 24.13 -5.43
C VAL A 171 -6.59 22.95 -5.19
N GLY A 172 -7.15 22.37 -6.26
CA GLY A 172 -8.00 21.16 -6.17
C GLY A 172 -7.26 19.95 -5.62
N ILE A 173 -6.02 19.71 -6.05
CA ILE A 173 -5.16 18.63 -5.52
C ILE A 173 -4.88 18.87 -4.04
N THR A 174 -4.51 20.10 -3.67
CA THR A 174 -4.23 20.44 -2.27
C THR A 174 -5.46 20.23 -1.39
N ALA A 175 -6.63 20.68 -1.83
CA ALA A 175 -7.88 20.48 -1.08
C ALA A 175 -8.18 18.97 -0.91
N MET A 176 -8.03 18.18 -1.98
CA MET A 176 -8.24 16.73 -1.93
C MET A 176 -7.29 16.03 -0.94
N VAL A 177 -6.02 16.42 -0.92
CA VAL A 177 -5.01 15.87 0.01
C VAL A 177 -5.34 16.25 1.45
N VAL A 178 -5.67 17.53 1.73
CA VAL A 178 -6.02 17.99 3.09
C VAL A 178 -7.27 17.26 3.62
N VAL A 179 -8.28 17.09 2.78
CA VAL A 179 -9.50 16.33 3.16
C VAL A 179 -9.16 14.86 3.42
N GLY A 180 -8.36 14.24 2.55
CA GLY A 180 -7.91 12.86 2.72
C GLY A 180 -7.13 12.65 4.02
N GLU A 181 -6.21 13.56 4.33
CA GLU A 181 -5.43 13.53 5.58
C GLU A 181 -6.32 13.69 6.83
N PHE A 182 -7.29 14.61 6.77
CA PHE A 182 -8.23 14.80 7.88
C PHE A 182 -9.06 13.52 8.15
N ILE A 183 -9.58 12.90 7.09
CA ILE A 183 -10.36 11.64 7.20
C ILE A 183 -9.47 10.51 7.72
N SER A 184 -8.26 10.36 7.18
CA SER A 184 -7.28 9.34 7.58
C SER A 184 -6.90 9.47 9.06
N ASN A 185 -6.61 10.68 9.51
CA ASN A 185 -6.27 10.95 10.92
C ASN A 185 -7.45 10.63 11.86
N ARG A 186 -8.67 10.99 11.47
CA ARG A 186 -9.86 10.68 12.27
C ARG A 186 -10.14 9.17 12.34
N ALA A 187 -9.94 8.46 11.24
CA ALA A 187 -10.10 7.00 11.20
C ALA A 187 -9.06 6.30 12.10
N ARG A 188 -7.80 6.76 12.07
CA ARG A 188 -6.72 6.19 12.88
C ARG A 188 -6.93 6.41 14.38
N GLN A 189 -7.39 7.59 14.80
CA GLN A 189 -7.66 7.90 16.21
C GLN A 189 -8.78 7.05 16.83
N ARG A 190 -9.62 6.41 16.02
CA ARG A 190 -10.68 5.51 16.52
C ARG A 190 -10.25 4.05 16.60
N LEU A 191 -9.10 3.70 16.04
CA LEU A 191 -8.60 2.33 15.93
C LEU A 191 -7.42 2.05 16.87
N ILE A 192 -6.76 3.11 17.35
CA ILE A 192 -5.67 3.10 18.32
C ILE A 192 -6.12 3.86 19.57
#